data_f5203cc34b7839d67b2af7f05e68b6e5
#
_entry.id   f5203cc34b7839d67b2af7f05e68b6e5
#
_cell.length_a   1.000
_cell.length_b   1.000
_cell.length_c   1.000
_cell.angle_alpha   90.00
_cell.angle_beta   90.00
_cell.angle_gamma   90.00
#
_symmetry.space_group_name_H-M   'P 1'
#
loop_
_entity.id
_entity.type
_entity.pdbx_description
1 polymer ?
#
loop_
_entity_poly.entity_id
_entity_poly.type
_entity_poly.pdbx_seq_one_letter_code
_entity_poly.pdbx_strand_id
1 'polypeptide(L)'
;MKTLRYIGMAILAVILSVNFIACSDDDEDEPQTTPATLAGTTWKIATSDENGMEGATFTLNEDKTVTVNPSMWSKVTYSVNGSNLKIIFNDDDYIEGAIVINGNSATYQYKWYDIDGTVQGDGTQHNMTLQKQ
;
A
#
# COMPACT_ATOMS: atom_id res chain seq x y z
N MET A 1 -29.22 26.57 -26.50
CA MET A 1 -28.15 25.60 -26.85
C MET A 1 -26.79 26.07 -26.38
N LYS A 2 -26.35 27.20 -26.88
CA LYS A 2 -25.03 27.70 -26.50
C LYS A 2 -24.91 28.04 -25.02
N THR A 3 -25.96 28.55 -24.46
CA THR A 3 -26.03 28.91 -23.04
C THR A 3 -25.82 27.70 -22.13
N LEU A 4 -26.43 26.60 -22.51
CA LEU A 4 -26.30 25.36 -21.75
C LEU A 4 -24.89 24.80 -21.75
N ARG A 5 -24.20 24.98 -22.87
CA ARG A 5 -22.83 24.54 -22.98
C ARG A 5 -21.90 25.30 -22.04
N TYR A 6 -22.09 26.59 -21.99
CA TYR A 6 -21.28 27.43 -21.13
C TYR A 6 -21.55 27.16 -19.65
N ILE A 7 -22.80 26.93 -19.31
CA ILE A 7 -23.15 26.59 -17.95
C ILE A 7 -22.51 25.25 -17.55
N GLY A 8 -22.59 24.29 -18.45
CA GLY A 8 -21.98 22.99 -18.19
C GLY A 8 -20.48 23.07 -18.00
N MET A 9 -19.84 23.87 -18.82
CA MET A 9 -18.38 24.03 -18.69
C MET A 9 -18.00 24.78 -17.39
N ALA A 10 -18.79 25.76 -17.04
CA ALA A 10 -18.54 26.50 -15.82
C ALA A 10 -18.67 25.62 -14.59
N ILE A 11 -19.71 24.79 -14.59
CA ILE A 11 -19.92 23.83 -13.48
C ILE A 11 -18.78 22.85 -13.39
N LEU A 12 -18.35 22.36 -14.54
CA LEU A 12 -17.26 21.41 -14.57
C LEU A 12 -15.97 22.03 -14.03
N ALA A 13 -15.71 23.27 -14.42
CA ALA A 13 -14.53 23.97 -13.95
C ALA A 13 -14.57 24.17 -12.44
N VAL A 14 -15.73 24.48 -11.90
CA VAL A 14 -15.88 24.65 -10.47
C VAL A 14 -15.62 23.35 -9.73
N ILE A 15 -16.16 22.27 -10.25
CA ILE A 15 -15.95 20.96 -9.62
C ILE A 15 -14.49 20.59 -9.62
N LEU A 16 -13.80 20.83 -10.72
CA LEU A 16 -12.38 20.54 -10.79
C LEU A 16 -11.57 21.41 -9.81
N SER A 17 -11.96 22.67 -9.69
CA SER A 17 -11.29 23.55 -8.77
C SER A 17 -11.44 23.10 -7.33
N VAL A 18 -12.63 22.67 -6.96
CA VAL A 18 -12.86 22.15 -5.61
C VAL A 18 -12.03 20.92 -5.35
N ASN A 19 -11.94 20.04 -6.32
CA ASN A 19 -11.14 18.83 -6.17
C ASN A 19 -9.67 19.15 -5.96
N PHE A 20 -9.15 20.11 -6.69
CA PHE A 20 -7.76 20.51 -6.52
C PHE A 20 -7.50 21.09 -5.14
N ILE A 21 -8.39 21.92 -4.68
CA ILE A 21 -8.25 22.54 -3.36
C ILE A 21 -8.29 21.46 -2.29
N ALA A 22 -9.22 20.54 -2.38
CA ALA A 22 -9.32 19.45 -1.41
C ALA A 22 -8.04 18.62 -1.38
N CYS A 23 -7.50 18.30 -2.54
CA CYS A 23 -6.29 17.51 -2.60
C CYS A 23 -5.08 18.24 -2.05
N SER A 24 -4.99 19.53 -2.27
CA SER A 24 -3.82 20.29 -1.84
C SER A 24 -3.83 20.63 -0.37
N ASP A 25 -5.00 20.84 0.20
CA ASP A 25 -5.11 21.30 1.59
C ASP A 25 -5.26 20.15 2.57
N ASP A 26 -5.89 19.09 2.15
CA ASP A 26 -6.31 18.02 3.02
C ASP A 26 -5.75 16.69 2.59
N ASP A 27 -4.51 16.68 2.18
CA ASP A 27 -3.84 15.45 1.80
C ASP A 27 -3.82 14.44 2.95
N GLU A 28 -3.85 14.89 4.18
CA GLU A 28 -3.98 14.01 5.32
C GLU A 28 -5.32 13.29 5.39
N ASP A 29 -6.33 13.83 4.74
CA ASP A 29 -7.66 13.22 4.70
C ASP A 29 -7.79 12.20 3.59
N GLU A 30 -6.83 12.13 2.72
CA GLU A 30 -6.86 11.18 1.63
C GLU A 30 -6.84 9.76 2.15
N PRO A 31 -7.79 8.92 1.74
CA PRO A 31 -7.74 7.51 2.10
C PRO A 31 -6.66 6.75 1.32
N GLN A 32 -5.90 7.46 0.54
CA GLN A 32 -4.87 6.88 -0.30
C GLN A 32 -3.66 6.48 0.51
N THR A 33 -2.94 5.51 -0.02
CA THR A 33 -1.70 5.06 0.58
C THR A 33 -0.63 6.14 0.44
N THR A 34 -0.04 6.51 1.55
CA THR A 34 1.14 7.38 1.56
C THR A 34 2.19 6.75 2.46
N PRO A 35 3.47 7.09 2.26
CA PRO A 35 4.51 6.57 3.14
C PRO A 35 4.27 6.88 4.61
N ALA A 36 3.75 8.06 4.90
CA ALA A 36 3.46 8.46 6.28
C ALA A 36 2.33 7.65 6.90
N THR A 37 1.44 7.10 6.08
CA THR A 37 0.33 6.30 6.56
C THR A 37 0.80 4.92 7.03
N LEU A 38 1.87 4.42 6.47
CA LEU A 38 2.38 3.09 6.79
C LEU A 38 3.35 3.09 7.95
N ALA A 39 4.20 4.10 8.04
CA ALA A 39 5.24 4.14 9.07
C ALA A 39 4.62 4.17 10.47
N GLY A 40 5.10 3.29 11.33
CA GLY A 40 4.62 3.20 12.71
C GLY A 40 3.31 2.45 12.88
N THR A 41 2.84 1.75 11.86
CA THR A 41 1.58 1.02 11.92
C THR A 41 1.82 -0.49 12.00
N THR A 42 0.85 -1.18 12.59
CA THR A 42 0.85 -2.64 12.70
C THR A 42 -0.35 -3.18 11.96
N TRP A 43 -0.11 -4.20 11.14
CA TRP A 43 -1.12 -4.82 10.31
C TRP A 43 -1.15 -6.32 10.53
N LYS A 44 -2.34 -6.86 10.71
CA LYS A 44 -2.55 -8.31 10.80
C LYS A 44 -3.01 -8.83 9.45
N ILE A 45 -2.44 -9.92 9.00
CA ILE A 45 -2.87 -10.56 7.76
C ILE A 45 -4.19 -11.27 8.02
N ALA A 46 -5.26 -10.74 7.46
CA ALA A 46 -6.59 -11.30 7.60
C ALA A 46 -6.80 -12.47 6.65
N THR A 47 -6.38 -12.30 5.40
CA THR A 47 -6.42 -13.37 4.40
C THR A 47 -5.16 -13.32 3.55
N SER A 48 -4.76 -14.47 3.04
CA SER A 48 -3.63 -14.57 2.11
C SER A 48 -3.84 -15.79 1.23
N ASP A 49 -3.41 -15.70 -0.01
CA ASP A 49 -3.40 -16.86 -0.89
C ASP A 49 -2.15 -17.72 -0.69
N GLU A 50 -1.25 -17.29 0.20
CA GLU A 50 -0.09 -18.10 0.58
C GLU A 50 -0.34 -18.74 1.94
N ASN A 51 -0.06 -20.03 2.01
CA ASN A 51 -0.29 -20.79 3.21
C ASN A 51 0.63 -20.33 4.34
N GLY A 52 0.06 -20.25 5.54
CA GLY A 52 0.83 -19.97 6.74
C GLY A 52 1.04 -18.50 7.03
N MET A 53 0.52 -17.63 6.20
CA MET A 53 0.66 -16.19 6.41
C MET A 53 -0.47 -15.58 7.22
N GLU A 54 -1.63 -16.20 7.18
CA GLU A 54 -2.80 -15.66 7.89
C GLU A 54 -2.59 -15.64 9.39
N GLY A 55 -3.01 -14.53 10.01
CA GLY A 55 -2.86 -14.35 11.43
C GLY A 55 -1.56 -13.70 11.86
N ALA A 56 -0.57 -13.64 11.00
CA ALA A 56 0.68 -12.96 11.29
C ALA A 56 0.47 -11.45 11.34
N THR A 57 1.29 -10.76 12.14
CA THR A 57 1.27 -9.31 12.19
C THR A 57 2.60 -8.76 11.69
N PHE A 58 2.49 -7.64 10.98
CA PHE A 58 3.63 -6.89 10.46
C PHE A 58 3.57 -5.48 11.04
N THR A 59 4.60 -5.10 11.78
CA THR A 59 4.74 -3.73 12.26
C THR A 59 5.79 -3.03 11.40
N LEU A 60 5.36 -2.00 10.69
CA LEU A 60 6.21 -1.21 9.81
C LEU A 60 6.81 -0.08 10.64
N ASN A 61 8.02 -0.26 11.10
CA ASN A 61 8.66 0.70 12.00
C ASN A 61 9.14 1.94 11.23
N GLU A 62 9.30 3.04 11.94
CA GLU A 62 9.73 4.30 11.32
C GLU A 62 11.15 4.25 10.81
N ASP A 63 11.97 3.36 11.37
CA ASP A 63 13.36 3.18 10.93
C ASP A 63 13.49 2.25 9.71
N LYS A 64 12.37 1.91 9.06
CA LYS A 64 12.31 1.07 7.87
C LYS A 64 12.49 -0.42 8.13
N THR A 65 12.52 -0.83 9.39
CA THR A 65 12.47 -2.25 9.72
C THR A 65 11.04 -2.72 9.88
N VAL A 66 10.82 -4.02 9.74
CA VAL A 66 9.52 -4.64 9.95
C VAL A 66 9.64 -5.68 11.05
N THR A 67 8.76 -5.57 12.04
CA THR A 67 8.66 -6.58 13.07
C THR A 67 7.55 -7.54 12.70
N VAL A 68 7.89 -8.81 12.58
CA VAL A 68 6.94 -9.86 12.18
C VAL A 68 6.66 -10.75 13.38
N ASN A 69 5.40 -11.00 13.65
CA ASN A 69 4.98 -11.85 14.76
C ASN A 69 3.95 -12.87 14.23
N PRO A 70 4.20 -14.19 14.33
CA PRO A 70 5.39 -14.81 14.87
C PRO A 70 6.63 -14.55 14.02
N SER A 71 7.78 -14.55 14.64
CA SER A 71 9.04 -14.25 13.95
C SER A 71 9.38 -15.39 13.00
N MET A 72 9.36 -15.10 11.72
CA MET A 72 9.63 -16.08 10.66
C MET A 72 10.94 -15.80 9.94
N TRP A 73 11.42 -14.58 10.04
CA TRP A 73 12.65 -14.14 9.38
C TRP A 73 13.51 -13.38 10.37
N SER A 74 14.83 -13.46 10.22
CA SER A 74 15.75 -12.81 11.13
C SER A 74 15.87 -11.32 10.87
N LYS A 75 15.62 -10.88 9.64
CA LYS A 75 15.72 -9.48 9.26
C LYS A 75 14.65 -9.16 8.22
N VAL A 76 13.85 -8.14 8.48
CA VAL A 76 12.84 -7.68 7.52
C VAL A 76 12.88 -6.17 7.47
N THR A 77 12.96 -5.63 6.27
CA THR A 77 12.94 -4.18 6.04
C THR A 77 11.92 -3.85 4.97
N TYR A 78 11.53 -2.58 4.87
CA TYR A 78 10.58 -2.18 3.87
C TYR A 78 10.93 -0.82 3.28
N SER A 79 10.40 -0.56 2.10
CA SER A 79 10.43 0.75 1.49
C SER A 79 9.12 1.00 0.75
N VAL A 80 8.74 2.25 0.62
CA VAL A 80 7.50 2.65 -0.03
C VAL A 80 7.82 3.69 -1.09
N ASN A 81 7.23 3.50 -2.27
CA ASN A 81 7.36 4.45 -3.36
C ASN A 81 5.96 4.65 -3.94
N GLY A 82 5.30 5.76 -3.54
CA GLY A 82 3.91 5.97 -3.88
C GLY A 82 3.02 4.93 -3.23
N SER A 83 2.30 4.16 -4.01
CA SER A 83 1.48 3.06 -3.53
C SER A 83 2.18 1.72 -3.64
N ASN A 84 3.45 1.69 -4.01
CA ASN A 84 4.21 0.47 -4.16
C ASN A 84 4.99 0.17 -2.89
N LEU A 85 4.70 -0.97 -2.28
CA LEU A 85 5.35 -1.43 -1.05
C LEU A 85 6.29 -2.57 -1.38
N LYS A 86 7.52 -2.46 -0.91
CA LYS A 86 8.55 -3.49 -1.04
C LYS A 86 8.96 -3.95 0.35
N ILE A 87 8.93 -5.24 0.57
CA ILE A 87 9.35 -5.84 1.85
C ILE A 87 10.46 -6.84 1.57
N ILE A 88 11.62 -6.63 2.16
CA ILE A 88 12.82 -7.44 1.94
C ILE A 88 13.03 -8.37 3.13
N PHE A 89 13.21 -9.66 2.86
CA PHE A 89 13.38 -10.68 3.88
C PHE A 89 14.82 -11.19 3.86
N ASN A 90 15.53 -11.04 4.96
CA ASN A 90 16.89 -11.55 5.18
C ASN A 90 17.92 -11.11 4.12
N ASP A 91 17.66 -10.04 3.38
CA ASP A 91 18.48 -9.58 2.26
C ASP A 91 18.62 -10.62 1.13
N ASP A 92 17.77 -11.63 1.10
CA ASP A 92 17.82 -12.70 0.09
C ASP A 92 16.74 -12.55 -0.97
N ASP A 93 15.53 -12.21 -0.54
CA ASP A 93 14.41 -12.06 -1.46
C ASP A 93 13.48 -10.98 -0.95
N TYR A 94 12.54 -10.57 -1.79
CA TYR A 94 11.59 -9.55 -1.40
C TYR A 94 10.26 -9.75 -2.13
N ILE A 95 9.23 -9.16 -1.54
CA ILE A 95 7.95 -9.00 -2.21
C ILE A 95 7.77 -7.53 -2.54
N GLU A 96 7.12 -7.26 -3.65
CA GLU A 96 6.87 -5.90 -4.08
C GLU A 96 5.57 -5.84 -4.85
N GLY A 97 4.78 -4.82 -4.59
CA GLY A 97 3.53 -4.61 -5.31
C GLY A 97 2.72 -3.48 -4.74
N ALA A 98 1.52 -3.35 -5.25
CA ALA A 98 0.63 -2.25 -4.88
C ALA A 98 -0.07 -2.54 -3.56
N ILE A 99 -0.05 -1.55 -2.68
CA ILE A 99 -0.85 -1.59 -1.45
C ILE A 99 -1.87 -0.47 -1.50
N VAL A 100 -3.11 -0.82 -1.20
CA VAL A 100 -4.21 0.14 -1.14
C VAL A 100 -4.79 0.10 0.26
N ILE A 101 -4.73 1.24 0.94
CA ILE A 101 -5.24 1.37 2.29
C ILE A 101 -6.61 2.03 2.25
N ASN A 102 -7.55 1.42 2.94
CA ASN A 102 -8.92 1.93 3.03
C ASN A 102 -9.33 1.90 4.49
N GLY A 103 -9.09 3.00 5.20
CA GLY A 103 -9.34 3.08 6.62
C GLY A 103 -8.44 2.15 7.41
N ASN A 104 -9.04 1.20 8.11
CA ASN A 104 -8.32 0.23 8.93
C ASN A 104 -8.04 -1.08 8.21
N SER A 105 -8.31 -1.14 6.92
CA SER A 105 -8.02 -2.32 6.11
C SER A 105 -7.12 -1.95 4.94
N ALA A 106 -6.43 -2.93 4.41
CA ALA A 106 -5.60 -2.74 3.24
C ALA A 106 -5.59 -4.01 2.40
N THR A 107 -5.37 -3.82 1.12
CA THR A 107 -5.16 -4.91 0.17
C THR A 107 -3.77 -4.78 -0.42
N TYR A 108 -3.01 -5.85 -0.39
CA TYR A 108 -1.65 -5.85 -0.91
C TYR A 108 -1.55 -6.91 -1.99
N GLN A 109 -1.21 -6.48 -3.20
CA GLN A 109 -0.99 -7.34 -4.35
C GLN A 109 0.47 -7.30 -4.70
N TYR A 110 1.16 -8.44 -4.63
CA TYR A 110 2.60 -8.48 -4.72
C TYR A 110 3.07 -9.70 -5.48
N LYS A 111 4.35 -9.65 -5.86
CA LYS A 111 5.07 -10.78 -6.45
C LYS A 111 6.35 -10.99 -5.67
N TRP A 112 6.88 -12.19 -5.76
CA TRP A 112 8.14 -12.54 -5.14
C TRP A 112 9.30 -12.31 -6.10
N TYR A 113 10.41 -11.81 -5.58
CA TYR A 113 11.62 -11.53 -6.35
C TYR A 113 12.83 -11.99 -5.57
N ASP A 114 13.88 -12.40 -6.30
CA ASP A 114 15.21 -12.55 -5.72
C ASP A 114 15.79 -11.16 -5.48
N ILE A 115 16.79 -11.08 -4.62
CA ILE A 115 17.37 -9.79 -4.26
C ILE A 115 17.95 -9.05 -5.47
N ASP A 116 18.32 -9.77 -6.52
CA ASP A 116 18.83 -9.19 -7.75
C ASP A 116 17.72 -8.62 -8.66
N GLY A 117 16.47 -8.76 -8.27
CA GLY A 117 15.34 -8.26 -9.05
C GLY A 117 14.69 -9.27 -9.97
N THR A 118 15.17 -10.49 -10.00
CA THR A 118 14.58 -11.55 -10.83
C THR A 118 13.30 -12.04 -10.19
N VAL A 119 12.21 -12.09 -10.97
CA VAL A 119 10.94 -12.58 -10.46
C VAL A 119 11.05 -14.08 -10.17
N GLN A 120 10.51 -14.48 -9.02
CA GLN A 120 10.53 -15.89 -8.62
C GLN A 120 9.39 -16.67 -9.26
N GLY A 121 9.70 -17.92 -9.54
CA GLY A 121 8.72 -18.85 -10.11
C GLY A 121 8.20 -18.37 -11.46
N ASP A 122 6.92 -18.46 -11.65
CA ASP A 122 6.24 -18.05 -12.89
C ASP A 122 5.76 -16.61 -12.86
N GLY A 123 6.11 -15.85 -11.82
CA GLY A 123 5.66 -14.48 -11.68
C GLY A 123 4.22 -14.34 -11.22
N THR A 124 3.70 -15.35 -10.54
CA THR A 124 2.34 -15.31 -10.03
C THR A 124 2.16 -14.16 -9.05
N GLN A 125 1.08 -13.41 -9.26
CA GLN A 125 0.72 -12.34 -8.33
C GLN A 125 -0.05 -12.91 -7.17
N HIS A 126 0.35 -12.53 -5.97
CA HIS A 126 -0.29 -12.94 -4.73
C HIS A 126 -1.10 -11.79 -4.16
N ASN A 127 -2.07 -12.14 -3.34
CA ASN A 127 -2.96 -11.16 -2.72
C ASN A 127 -3.08 -11.45 -1.24
N MET A 128 -3.06 -10.39 -0.44
CA MET A 128 -3.39 -10.51 0.96
C MET A 128 -4.24 -9.32 1.39
N THR A 129 -5.10 -9.54 2.36
CA THR A 129 -5.83 -8.46 3.00
C THR A 129 -5.28 -8.28 4.40
N LEU A 130 -5.21 -7.02 4.81
CA LEU A 130 -4.59 -6.63 6.06
C LEU A 130 -5.60 -5.86 6.90
N GLN A 131 -5.51 -6.04 8.20
CA GLN A 131 -6.34 -5.33 9.16
C GLN A 131 -5.43 -4.57 10.12
N LYS A 132 -5.62 -3.27 10.20
CA LYS A 132 -4.82 -2.42 11.08
C LYS A 132 -5.13 -2.74 12.54
N GLN A 133 -4.10 -2.83 13.33
CA GLN A 133 -4.19 -3.14 14.75
C GLN A 133 -4.12 -1.90 15.62
#